data_994e5a8cfa86fe9a346da9461c446a49
#
_entry.id   994e5a8cfa86fe9a346da9461c446a49
#
_cell.length_a   1.000
_cell.length_b   1.000
_cell.length_c   1.000
_cell.angle_alpha   90.00
_cell.angle_beta   90.00
_cell.angle_gamma   90.00
#
_symmetry.space_group_name_H-M   'P 1'
#
loop_
_entity.id
_entity.type
_entity.pdbx_description
1 polymer ?
#
loop_
_entity_poly.entity_id
_entity_poly.type
_entity_poly.pdbx_seq_one_letter_code
_entity_poly.pdbx_strand_id
1 'polypeptide(L)'
;MCMKKQTLVRDAAVMLLALFAAYAMVMLTQAVMGRIEGVAMLIFMLAVFVTSMYTEGYVWGVAASLISVLAVNFAFLSPYFAFNFTLSENLFSGLVMLVVSIMTSTLTTRIKKQEQLRMESEKEKMRANLLRAVSHDLRTPLTSIYGACSTVIENYDSLDKAKTIKLLGEACSDAQWLTRMVENLLSVTRIDSEKVTVQKTPTVLDELLDAVLVKFRKRYPDIQVELETPDAFIVIPMDSMLIQQVLMNLLENAALHAEGMTKLTLKVFTVGNRAVFEVTDNGCGIPRERLKTLLSGTGSTDPDVPADSRKHGMGLGLSVCAAIIKAHGGEIKAESRVGDGTTIRFWLETEEIEMEDAEDEQ
;
A
#
# COMPACT_ATOMS: atom_id res chain seq x y z
N MET A 1 -27.68 1.73 3.12
CA MET A 1 -28.59 0.88 3.93
C MET A 1 -28.27 -0.61 3.81
N CYS A 2 -27.82 -1.12 2.68
CA CYS A 2 -27.48 -2.54 2.46
C CYS A 2 -26.23 -3.00 3.27
N MET A 3 -25.16 -2.20 3.33
CA MET A 3 -23.94 -2.53 4.08
C MET A 3 -24.16 -2.72 5.59
N LYS A 4 -25.02 -1.92 6.22
CA LYS A 4 -25.38 -2.09 7.65
C LYS A 4 -26.12 -3.41 7.95
N LYS A 5 -26.87 -3.96 7.00
CA LYS A 5 -27.53 -5.25 7.16
C LYS A 5 -26.56 -6.44 7.07
N GLN A 6 -25.57 -6.36 6.19
CA GLN A 6 -24.56 -7.43 6.05
C GLN A 6 -23.64 -7.52 7.27
N THR A 7 -23.21 -6.39 7.83
CA THR A 7 -22.41 -6.39 9.06
C THR A 7 -23.20 -6.94 10.25
N LEU A 8 -24.48 -6.60 10.37
CA LEU A 8 -25.36 -7.08 11.44
C LEU A 8 -25.57 -8.60 11.39
N VAL A 9 -25.75 -9.17 10.20
CA VAL A 9 -25.88 -10.63 10.01
C VAL A 9 -24.57 -11.35 10.31
N ARG A 10 -23.45 -10.80 9.85
CA ARG A 10 -22.09 -11.32 10.15
C ARG A 10 -21.84 -11.36 11.65
N ASP A 11 -22.10 -10.26 12.36
CA ASP A 11 -21.81 -10.12 13.77
C ASP A 11 -22.71 -11.03 14.61
N ALA A 12 -23.99 -11.19 14.23
CA ALA A 12 -24.88 -12.17 14.82
C ALA A 12 -24.38 -13.61 14.61
N ALA A 13 -23.93 -13.95 13.42
CA ALA A 13 -23.40 -15.27 13.11
C ALA A 13 -22.12 -15.57 13.93
N VAL A 14 -21.21 -14.60 14.06
CA VAL A 14 -19.99 -14.72 14.90
C VAL A 14 -20.37 -14.98 16.35
N MET A 15 -21.33 -14.24 16.92
CA MET A 15 -21.80 -14.44 18.29
C MET A 15 -22.36 -15.84 18.48
N LEU A 16 -23.26 -16.29 17.60
CA LEU A 16 -23.90 -17.61 17.69
C LEU A 16 -22.88 -18.74 17.55
N LEU A 17 -21.91 -18.61 16.62
CA LEU A 17 -20.83 -19.56 16.44
C LEU A 17 -19.93 -19.67 17.68
N ALA A 18 -19.55 -18.54 18.27
CA ALA A 18 -18.73 -18.51 19.48
C ALA A 18 -19.45 -19.17 20.68
N LEU A 19 -20.73 -18.87 20.88
CA LEU A 19 -21.53 -19.47 21.94
C LEU A 19 -21.76 -20.97 21.72
N PHE A 20 -22.01 -21.40 20.48
CA PHE A 20 -22.14 -22.82 20.15
C PHE A 20 -20.83 -23.58 20.37
N ALA A 21 -19.71 -23.01 19.95
CA ALA A 21 -18.38 -23.59 20.18
C ALA A 21 -18.08 -23.71 21.67
N ALA A 22 -18.42 -22.70 22.47
CA ALA A 22 -18.28 -22.75 23.93
C ALA A 22 -19.14 -23.86 24.54
N TYR A 23 -20.39 -23.99 24.13
CA TYR A 23 -21.28 -25.06 24.59
C TYR A 23 -20.71 -26.45 24.25
N ALA A 24 -20.27 -26.67 23.01
CA ALA A 24 -19.66 -27.93 22.58
C ALA A 24 -18.38 -28.23 23.36
N MET A 25 -17.56 -27.21 23.63
CA MET A 25 -16.32 -27.36 24.40
C MET A 25 -16.58 -27.73 25.86
N VAL A 26 -17.59 -27.13 26.50
CA VAL A 26 -18.00 -27.51 27.87
C VAL A 26 -18.50 -28.94 27.89
N MET A 27 -19.32 -29.37 26.91
CA MET A 27 -19.82 -30.75 26.84
C MET A 27 -18.67 -31.76 26.69
N LEU A 28 -17.66 -31.42 25.84
CA LEU A 28 -16.49 -32.26 25.65
C LEU A 28 -15.65 -32.36 26.92
N THR A 29 -15.40 -31.23 27.59
CA THR A 29 -14.63 -31.23 28.86
C THR A 29 -15.33 -32.02 29.97
N GLN A 30 -16.66 -31.91 30.08
CA GLN A 30 -17.43 -32.68 31.04
C GLN A 30 -17.46 -34.18 30.73
N ALA A 31 -17.41 -34.57 29.45
CA ALA A 31 -17.34 -35.97 29.03
C ALA A 31 -15.99 -36.62 29.42
N VAL A 32 -14.90 -35.83 29.36
CA VAL A 32 -13.53 -36.34 29.64
C VAL A 32 -13.15 -36.25 31.11
N MET A 33 -13.44 -35.12 31.75
CA MET A 33 -12.96 -34.80 33.10
C MET A 33 -14.03 -34.90 34.20
N GLY A 34 -15.26 -35.24 33.81
CA GLY A 34 -16.40 -35.18 34.73
C GLY A 34 -16.97 -33.77 34.85
N ARG A 35 -18.02 -33.64 35.67
CA ARG A 35 -18.72 -32.35 35.86
C ARG A 35 -17.93 -31.45 36.80
N ILE A 36 -17.33 -30.41 36.24
CA ILE A 36 -16.63 -29.36 36.99
C ILE A 36 -17.37 -28.04 36.72
N GLU A 37 -18.13 -27.56 37.70
CA GLU A 37 -19.02 -26.38 37.54
C GLU A 37 -18.29 -25.10 37.15
N GLY A 38 -17.06 -24.84 37.64
CA GLY A 38 -16.28 -23.65 37.33
C GLY A 38 -15.76 -23.55 35.90
N VAL A 39 -15.57 -24.68 35.21
CA VAL A 39 -15.01 -24.71 33.84
C VAL A 39 -15.99 -24.12 32.81
N ALA A 40 -17.29 -24.38 32.96
CA ALA A 40 -18.31 -23.84 32.07
C ALA A 40 -18.29 -22.30 32.04
N MET A 41 -18.15 -21.67 33.19
CA MET A 41 -18.10 -20.22 33.34
C MET A 41 -16.89 -19.60 32.60
N LEU A 42 -15.70 -20.20 32.73
CA LEU A 42 -14.49 -19.74 32.09
C LEU A 42 -14.57 -19.84 30.56
N ILE A 43 -15.12 -20.95 30.03
CA ILE A 43 -15.26 -21.19 28.60
C ILE A 43 -16.26 -20.19 27.99
N PHE A 44 -17.39 -19.94 28.65
CA PHE A 44 -18.35 -18.94 28.16
C PHE A 44 -17.82 -17.51 28.29
N MET A 45 -16.99 -17.20 29.28
CA MET A 45 -16.29 -15.92 29.37
C MET A 45 -15.32 -15.70 28.19
N LEU A 46 -14.62 -16.76 27.81
CA LEU A 46 -13.76 -16.73 26.59
C LEU A 46 -14.60 -16.50 25.32
N ALA A 47 -15.78 -17.13 25.21
CA ALA A 47 -16.67 -16.91 24.05
C ALA A 47 -17.16 -15.47 23.96
N VAL A 48 -17.47 -14.81 25.07
CA VAL A 48 -17.82 -13.39 25.12
C VAL A 48 -16.65 -12.52 24.68
N PHE A 49 -15.43 -12.84 25.12
CA PHE A 49 -14.21 -12.15 24.69
C PHE A 49 -14.01 -12.26 23.18
N VAL A 50 -14.08 -13.48 22.64
CA VAL A 50 -13.96 -13.74 21.19
C VAL A 50 -15.05 -12.99 20.42
N THR A 51 -16.31 -13.03 20.87
CA THR A 51 -17.39 -12.25 20.25
C THR A 51 -17.06 -10.77 20.22
N SER A 52 -16.62 -10.18 21.34
CA SER A 52 -16.27 -8.76 21.43
C SER A 52 -15.05 -8.40 20.53
N MET A 53 -14.15 -9.36 20.29
CA MET A 53 -12.98 -9.16 19.44
C MET A 53 -13.34 -9.11 17.95
N TYR A 54 -14.29 -9.93 17.50
CA TYR A 54 -14.62 -10.06 16.06
C TYR A 54 -15.86 -9.28 15.62
N THR A 55 -16.70 -8.77 16.56
CA THR A 55 -17.88 -7.97 16.24
C THR A 55 -17.64 -6.48 16.37
N GLU A 56 -18.52 -5.67 15.77
CA GLU A 56 -18.46 -4.21 15.84
C GLU A 56 -19.39 -3.67 16.95
N GLY A 57 -18.81 -2.86 17.85
CA GLY A 57 -19.54 -2.23 18.96
C GLY A 57 -19.68 -3.13 20.19
N TYR A 58 -20.19 -2.54 21.27
CA TYR A 58 -20.33 -3.22 22.57
C TYR A 58 -21.62 -4.05 22.69
N VAL A 59 -22.60 -3.83 21.80
CA VAL A 59 -23.95 -4.44 21.91
C VAL A 59 -23.87 -5.97 21.82
N TRP A 60 -23.08 -6.49 20.89
CA TRP A 60 -22.93 -7.94 20.69
C TRP A 60 -22.22 -8.63 21.85
N GLY A 61 -21.23 -7.96 22.45
CA GLY A 61 -20.56 -8.48 23.66
C GLY A 61 -21.50 -8.52 24.86
N VAL A 62 -22.32 -7.49 25.05
CA VAL A 62 -23.34 -7.47 26.12
C VAL A 62 -24.40 -8.53 25.88
N ALA A 63 -24.92 -8.67 24.66
CA ALA A 63 -25.87 -9.71 24.31
C ALA A 63 -25.30 -11.12 24.55
N ALA A 64 -24.07 -11.37 24.09
CA ALA A 64 -23.37 -12.62 24.33
C ALA A 64 -23.20 -12.91 25.82
N SER A 65 -22.90 -11.89 26.65
CA SER A 65 -22.74 -12.06 28.10
C SER A 65 -24.06 -12.45 28.78
N LEU A 66 -25.17 -11.82 28.44
CA LEU A 66 -26.50 -12.16 28.96
C LEU A 66 -26.90 -13.58 28.59
N ILE A 67 -26.73 -13.97 27.33
CA ILE A 67 -27.02 -15.32 26.87
C ILE A 67 -26.11 -16.33 27.56
N SER A 68 -24.83 -16.02 27.74
CA SER A 68 -23.86 -16.87 28.44
C SER A 68 -24.25 -17.11 29.90
N VAL A 69 -24.65 -16.08 30.64
CA VAL A 69 -25.10 -16.20 32.04
C VAL A 69 -26.34 -17.10 32.11
N LEU A 70 -27.31 -16.89 31.23
CA LEU A 70 -28.52 -17.74 31.20
C LEU A 70 -28.20 -19.17 30.81
N ALA A 71 -27.36 -19.40 29.83
CA ALA A 71 -26.96 -20.73 29.37
C ALA A 71 -26.18 -21.50 30.46
N VAL A 72 -25.25 -20.84 31.14
CA VAL A 72 -24.48 -21.46 32.24
C VAL A 72 -25.40 -21.79 33.41
N ASN A 73 -26.28 -20.88 33.83
CA ASN A 73 -27.22 -21.12 34.93
C ASN A 73 -28.17 -22.26 34.64
N PHE A 74 -28.71 -22.32 33.39
CA PHE A 74 -29.68 -23.36 33.01
C PHE A 74 -29.05 -24.74 32.82
N ALA A 75 -27.94 -24.84 32.12
CA ALA A 75 -27.43 -26.11 31.64
C ALA A 75 -26.32 -26.72 32.52
N PHE A 76 -25.55 -25.87 33.23
CA PHE A 76 -24.29 -26.28 33.87
C PHE A 76 -24.21 -26.07 35.38
N LEU A 77 -25.16 -25.34 35.99
CA LEU A 77 -25.23 -25.15 37.42
C LEU A 77 -26.36 -26.01 38.03
N SER A 78 -26.15 -26.51 39.27
CA SER A 78 -27.17 -27.28 39.98
C SER A 78 -28.28 -26.37 40.52
N PRO A 79 -29.60 -26.77 40.47
CA PRO A 79 -30.17 -27.94 39.79
C PRO A 79 -30.18 -27.78 38.27
N TYR A 80 -29.73 -28.82 37.57
CA TYR A 80 -29.62 -28.79 36.10
C TYR A 80 -30.98 -28.67 35.39
N PHE A 81 -31.01 -27.97 34.25
CA PHE A 81 -32.20 -27.73 33.43
C PHE A 81 -33.32 -26.96 34.16
N ALA A 82 -32.96 -26.19 35.17
CA ALA A 82 -33.85 -25.28 35.86
C ALA A 82 -33.14 -23.95 36.12
N PHE A 83 -33.86 -22.85 35.89
CA PHE A 83 -33.34 -21.55 36.31
C PHE A 83 -33.39 -21.41 37.82
N ASN A 84 -32.24 -21.35 38.45
CA ASN A 84 -32.14 -21.15 39.89
C ASN A 84 -31.25 -19.97 40.25
N PHE A 85 -31.90 -18.87 40.60
CA PHE A 85 -31.23 -17.65 41.10
C PHE A 85 -31.40 -17.46 42.62
N THR A 86 -31.95 -18.45 43.29
CA THR A 86 -32.16 -18.39 44.74
C THR A 86 -30.95 -18.85 45.53
N LEU A 87 -30.10 -19.69 44.96
CA LEU A 87 -28.83 -20.05 45.56
C LEU A 87 -27.85 -18.87 45.45
N SER A 88 -27.33 -18.42 46.60
CA SER A 88 -26.39 -17.28 46.67
C SER A 88 -25.16 -17.45 45.78
N GLU A 89 -24.65 -18.68 45.63
CA GLU A 89 -23.49 -19.00 44.78
C GLU A 89 -23.79 -18.81 43.31
N ASN A 90 -24.96 -19.23 42.81
CA ASN A 90 -25.35 -19.09 41.41
C ASN A 90 -25.60 -17.62 41.02
N LEU A 91 -26.20 -16.86 41.91
CA LEU A 91 -26.44 -15.44 41.74
C LEU A 91 -25.14 -14.65 41.73
N PHE A 92 -24.23 -14.95 42.67
CA PHE A 92 -22.93 -14.31 42.74
C PHE A 92 -22.08 -14.61 41.50
N SER A 93 -22.02 -15.87 41.05
CA SER A 93 -21.29 -16.31 39.88
C SER A 93 -21.83 -15.64 38.61
N GLY A 94 -23.15 -15.56 38.45
CA GLY A 94 -23.79 -14.86 37.33
C GLY A 94 -23.47 -13.35 37.31
N LEU A 95 -23.47 -12.70 38.48
CA LEU A 95 -23.14 -11.29 38.63
C LEU A 95 -21.67 -11.02 38.23
N VAL A 96 -20.72 -11.82 38.75
CA VAL A 96 -19.30 -11.70 38.41
C VAL A 96 -19.07 -11.90 36.94
N MET A 97 -19.67 -12.94 36.35
CA MET A 97 -19.57 -13.21 34.93
C MET A 97 -20.09 -12.01 34.08
N LEU A 98 -21.21 -11.43 34.44
CA LEU A 98 -21.78 -10.29 33.76
C LEU A 98 -20.88 -9.06 33.87
N VAL A 99 -20.37 -8.74 35.06
CA VAL A 99 -19.46 -7.59 35.27
C VAL A 99 -18.19 -7.75 34.47
N VAL A 100 -17.52 -8.91 34.53
CA VAL A 100 -16.29 -9.16 33.81
C VAL A 100 -16.52 -9.12 32.28
N SER A 101 -17.63 -9.69 31.81
CA SER A 101 -17.97 -9.67 30.39
C SER A 101 -18.23 -8.26 29.86
N ILE A 102 -18.96 -7.43 30.63
CA ILE A 102 -19.17 -6.02 30.26
C ILE A 102 -17.86 -5.24 30.27
N MET A 103 -17.01 -5.43 31.29
CA MET A 103 -15.69 -4.80 31.34
C MET A 103 -14.83 -5.18 30.13
N THR A 104 -14.77 -6.46 29.82
CA THR A 104 -14.00 -6.98 28.68
C THR A 104 -14.51 -6.41 27.36
N SER A 105 -15.83 -6.42 27.14
CA SER A 105 -16.45 -5.88 25.95
C SER A 105 -16.18 -4.38 25.77
N THR A 106 -16.32 -3.60 26.83
CA THR A 106 -16.06 -2.15 26.80
C THR A 106 -14.58 -1.84 26.58
N LEU A 107 -13.68 -2.58 27.23
CA LEU A 107 -12.23 -2.42 27.05
C LEU A 107 -11.80 -2.74 25.62
N THR A 108 -12.26 -3.87 25.08
CA THR A 108 -11.95 -4.27 23.70
C THR A 108 -12.44 -3.22 22.68
N THR A 109 -13.64 -2.70 22.87
CA THR A 109 -14.20 -1.66 21.99
C THR A 109 -13.39 -0.35 22.09
N ARG A 110 -12.94 0.04 23.29
CA ARG A 110 -12.08 1.21 23.49
C ARG A 110 -10.73 1.04 22.80
N ILE A 111 -10.10 -0.12 22.95
CA ILE A 111 -8.80 -0.41 22.30
C ILE A 111 -8.93 -0.32 20.78
N LYS A 112 -9.94 -0.94 20.18
CA LYS A 112 -10.19 -0.86 18.73
C LYS A 112 -10.38 0.59 18.24
N LYS A 113 -11.18 1.36 18.96
CA LYS A 113 -11.42 2.77 18.62
C LYS A 113 -10.14 3.61 18.75
N GLN A 114 -9.34 3.35 19.76
CA GLN A 114 -8.06 4.04 19.95
C GLN A 114 -7.07 3.72 18.84
N GLU A 115 -7.02 2.46 18.41
CA GLU A 115 -6.17 2.00 17.30
C GLU A 115 -6.59 2.64 15.96
N GLN A 116 -7.90 2.69 15.68
CA GLN A 116 -8.42 3.40 14.50
C GLN A 116 -8.03 4.89 14.50
N LEU A 117 -8.25 5.59 15.62
CA LEU A 117 -7.89 7.01 15.74
C LEU A 117 -6.38 7.22 15.61
N ARG A 118 -5.57 6.29 16.10
CA ARG A 118 -4.12 6.34 15.95
C ARG A 118 -3.71 6.20 14.49
N MET A 119 -4.28 5.22 13.77
CA MET A 119 -4.02 5.03 12.34
C MET A 119 -4.46 6.25 11.50
N GLU A 120 -5.62 6.84 11.80
CA GLU A 120 -6.08 8.08 11.15
C GLU A 120 -5.11 9.24 11.42
N SER A 121 -4.68 9.42 12.68
CA SER A 121 -3.71 10.45 13.05
C SER A 121 -2.34 10.25 12.38
N GLU A 122 -1.86 9.02 12.27
CA GLU A 122 -0.61 8.68 11.57
C GLU A 122 -0.73 8.98 10.07
N LYS A 123 -1.88 8.66 9.45
CA LYS A 123 -2.19 8.98 8.05
C LYS A 123 -2.21 10.49 7.80
N GLU A 124 -2.85 11.27 8.69
CA GLU A 124 -2.87 12.73 8.59
C GLU A 124 -1.48 13.36 8.78
N LYS A 125 -0.68 12.86 9.73
CA LYS A 125 0.71 13.32 9.92
C LYS A 125 1.56 13.03 8.68
N MET A 126 1.44 11.83 8.10
CA MET A 126 2.14 11.48 6.87
C MET A 126 1.75 12.44 5.73
N ARG A 127 0.45 12.71 5.55
CA ARG A 127 -0.05 13.66 4.55
C ARG A 127 0.49 15.06 4.75
N ALA A 128 0.50 15.56 5.99
CA ALA A 128 1.05 16.88 6.33
C ALA A 128 2.55 16.96 6.07
N ASN A 129 3.31 15.91 6.39
CA ASN A 129 4.74 15.84 6.13
C ASN A 129 5.03 15.81 4.62
N LEU A 130 4.27 15.04 3.84
CA LEU A 130 4.36 15.02 2.39
C LEU A 130 4.11 16.41 1.79
N LEU A 131 3.03 17.10 2.21
CA LEU A 131 2.73 18.44 1.71
C LEU A 131 3.83 19.45 2.07
N ARG A 132 4.44 19.33 3.26
CA ARG A 132 5.56 20.19 3.67
C ARG A 132 6.81 19.93 2.83
N ALA A 133 7.17 18.67 2.62
CA ALA A 133 8.29 18.28 1.78
C ALA A 133 8.09 18.77 0.33
N VAL A 134 6.92 18.50 -0.25
CA VAL A 134 6.54 18.97 -1.59
C VAL A 134 6.64 20.50 -1.71
N SER A 135 6.11 21.24 -0.73
CA SER A 135 6.15 22.70 -0.74
C SER A 135 7.57 23.26 -0.67
N HIS A 136 8.43 22.63 0.12
CA HIS A 136 9.85 23.00 0.22
C HIS A 136 10.56 22.77 -1.12
N ASP A 137 10.33 21.63 -1.72
CA ASP A 137 11.07 21.22 -2.92
C ASP A 137 10.55 21.86 -4.20
N LEU A 138 9.27 22.32 -4.22
CA LEU A 138 8.76 23.20 -5.27
C LEU A 138 9.36 24.60 -5.19
N ARG A 139 9.63 25.09 -3.98
CA ARG A 139 10.14 26.45 -3.76
C ARG A 139 11.55 26.63 -4.33
N THR A 140 12.42 25.64 -4.18
CA THR A 140 13.84 25.72 -4.59
C THR A 140 13.99 26.00 -6.10
N PRO A 141 13.45 25.16 -7.02
CA PRO A 141 13.55 25.40 -8.47
C PRO A 141 12.77 26.66 -8.88
N LEU A 142 11.65 26.97 -8.22
CA LEU A 142 10.90 28.19 -8.53
C LEU A 142 11.74 29.44 -8.21
N THR A 143 12.49 29.42 -7.10
CA THR A 143 13.41 30.51 -6.74
C THR A 143 14.58 30.61 -7.73
N SER A 144 15.11 29.47 -8.18
CA SER A 144 16.18 29.41 -9.20
C SER A 144 15.71 29.98 -10.53
N ILE A 145 14.51 29.57 -11.01
CA ILE A 145 13.91 30.11 -12.25
C ILE A 145 13.72 31.62 -12.14
N TYR A 146 13.11 32.07 -11.01
CA TYR A 146 12.90 33.50 -10.80
C TYR A 146 14.21 34.27 -10.76
N GLY A 147 15.23 33.78 -10.04
CA GLY A 147 16.56 34.38 -9.98
C GLY A 147 17.26 34.46 -11.32
N ALA A 148 17.22 33.37 -12.10
CA ALA A 148 17.79 33.36 -13.45
C ALA A 148 17.10 34.39 -14.39
N CYS A 149 15.78 34.42 -14.38
CA CYS A 149 15.01 35.38 -15.18
C CYS A 149 15.26 36.83 -14.73
N SER A 150 15.24 37.12 -13.41
CA SER A 150 15.53 38.47 -12.89
C SER A 150 16.93 38.91 -13.25
N THR A 151 17.94 38.03 -13.12
CA THR A 151 19.32 38.35 -13.48
C THR A 151 19.45 38.70 -14.95
N VAL A 152 18.78 37.98 -15.83
CA VAL A 152 18.77 38.26 -17.26
C VAL A 152 18.09 39.60 -17.56
N ILE A 153 16.96 39.91 -16.93
CA ILE A 153 16.21 41.16 -17.15
C ILE A 153 17.00 42.36 -16.61
N GLU A 154 17.54 42.30 -15.39
CA GLU A 154 18.26 43.40 -14.75
C GLU A 154 19.59 43.73 -15.39
N ASN A 155 20.23 42.74 -16.02
CA ASN A 155 21.56 42.90 -16.60
C ASN A 155 21.56 42.68 -18.13
N TYR A 156 20.43 42.91 -18.80
CA TYR A 156 20.24 42.59 -20.21
C TYR A 156 21.34 43.17 -21.13
N ASP A 157 21.75 44.39 -20.90
CA ASP A 157 22.77 45.10 -21.71
C ASP A 157 24.21 44.72 -21.36
N SER A 158 24.44 44.13 -20.19
CA SER A 158 25.78 43.80 -19.67
C SER A 158 26.11 42.33 -19.68
N LEU A 159 25.11 41.47 -19.81
CA LEU A 159 25.29 40.01 -19.85
C LEU A 159 25.79 39.53 -21.19
N ASP A 160 26.86 38.77 -21.19
CA ASP A 160 27.32 38.04 -22.37
C ASP A 160 26.27 37.01 -22.83
N LYS A 161 26.15 36.85 -24.16
CA LYS A 161 25.20 35.92 -24.80
C LYS A 161 25.33 34.48 -24.24
N ALA A 162 26.57 34.03 -24.00
CA ALA A 162 26.82 32.69 -23.48
C ALA A 162 26.27 32.52 -22.05
N LYS A 163 26.42 33.54 -21.18
CA LYS A 163 25.87 33.55 -19.82
C LYS A 163 24.33 33.61 -19.85
N THR A 164 23.76 34.42 -20.74
CA THR A 164 22.30 34.50 -20.92
C THR A 164 21.71 33.15 -21.32
N ILE A 165 22.30 32.49 -22.31
CA ILE A 165 21.87 31.15 -22.76
C ILE A 165 21.97 30.13 -21.64
N LYS A 166 23.05 30.18 -20.86
CA LYS A 166 23.25 29.29 -19.68
C LYS A 166 22.17 29.48 -18.62
N LEU A 167 21.91 30.72 -18.22
CA LEU A 167 20.88 31.03 -17.19
C LEU A 167 19.48 30.63 -17.65
N LEU A 168 19.13 30.92 -18.90
CA LEU A 168 17.83 30.51 -19.45
C LEU A 168 17.73 28.98 -19.61
N GLY A 169 18.83 28.32 -19.94
CA GLY A 169 18.89 26.85 -20.00
C GLY A 169 18.65 26.21 -18.63
N GLU A 170 19.28 26.75 -17.58
CA GLU A 170 19.04 26.31 -16.20
C GLU A 170 17.58 26.53 -15.77
N ALA A 171 17.01 27.71 -16.07
CA ALA A 171 15.59 27.99 -15.80
C ALA A 171 14.62 27.05 -16.54
N CYS A 172 14.90 26.73 -17.81
CA CYS A 172 14.13 25.76 -18.58
C CYS A 172 14.21 24.34 -17.97
N SER A 173 15.40 23.93 -17.55
CA SER A 173 15.61 22.62 -16.90
C SER A 173 14.82 22.52 -15.58
N ASP A 174 14.87 23.55 -14.75
CA ASP A 174 14.12 23.63 -13.48
C ASP A 174 12.61 23.63 -13.72
N ALA A 175 12.12 24.34 -14.75
CA ALA A 175 10.70 24.32 -15.13
C ALA A 175 10.23 22.94 -15.58
N GLN A 176 11.03 22.23 -16.39
CA GLN A 176 10.73 20.86 -16.79
C GLN A 176 10.72 19.91 -15.61
N TRP A 177 11.63 20.10 -14.65
CA TRP A 177 11.66 19.32 -13.41
C TRP A 177 10.39 19.55 -12.58
N LEU A 178 9.93 20.80 -12.42
CA LEU A 178 8.68 21.13 -11.73
C LEU A 178 7.47 20.46 -12.38
N THR A 179 7.39 20.45 -13.70
CA THR A 179 6.30 19.80 -14.44
C THR A 179 6.25 18.31 -14.12
N ARG A 180 7.39 17.62 -14.14
CA ARG A 180 7.48 16.20 -13.75
C ARG A 180 7.04 15.94 -12.32
N MET A 181 7.47 16.82 -11.40
CA MET A 181 7.11 16.71 -10.00
C MET A 181 5.62 16.82 -9.77
N VAL A 182 4.95 17.77 -10.45
CA VAL A 182 3.49 17.93 -10.38
C VAL A 182 2.77 16.71 -10.95
N GLU A 183 3.22 16.18 -12.10
CA GLU A 183 2.65 14.96 -12.70
C GLU A 183 2.76 13.75 -11.72
N ASN A 184 3.91 13.58 -11.10
CA ASN A 184 4.11 12.52 -10.09
C ASN A 184 3.22 12.71 -8.86
N LEU A 185 3.06 13.96 -8.37
CA LEU A 185 2.20 14.27 -7.22
C LEU A 185 0.72 14.00 -7.52
N LEU A 186 0.25 14.38 -8.71
CA LEU A 186 -1.13 14.12 -9.15
C LEU A 186 -1.40 12.61 -9.23
N SER A 187 -0.43 11.82 -9.63
CA SER A 187 -0.55 10.36 -9.67
C SER A 187 -0.65 9.74 -8.27
N VAL A 188 0.13 10.22 -7.30
CA VAL A 188 0.01 9.79 -5.88
C VAL A 188 -1.35 10.17 -5.30
N THR A 189 -1.82 11.39 -5.53
CA THR A 189 -3.11 11.84 -4.99
C THR A 189 -4.29 11.11 -5.60
N ARG A 190 -4.18 10.67 -6.85
CA ARG A 190 -5.18 9.79 -7.48
C ARG A 190 -5.22 8.41 -6.82
N ILE A 191 -4.09 7.86 -6.38
CA ILE A 191 -3.98 6.52 -5.78
C ILE A 191 -4.41 6.52 -4.30
N ASP A 192 -4.21 7.63 -3.57
CA ASP A 192 -4.47 7.73 -2.11
C ASP A 192 -5.95 8.01 -1.76
N SER A 193 -6.79 8.34 -2.75
CA SER A 193 -8.24 8.39 -2.55
C SER A 193 -8.78 6.95 -2.48
N GLU A 194 -9.35 6.55 -1.35
CA GLU A 194 -9.93 5.22 -1.03
C GLU A 194 -10.92 4.63 -2.08
N LYS A 195 -11.01 5.24 -3.28
CA LYS A 195 -11.92 4.90 -4.37
C LYS A 195 -11.29 4.84 -5.76
N VAL A 196 -9.97 4.93 -5.90
CA VAL A 196 -9.37 4.74 -7.22
C VAL A 196 -9.28 3.25 -7.51
N THR A 197 -10.34 2.74 -8.09
CA THR A 197 -10.29 1.49 -8.84
C THR A 197 -9.41 1.74 -10.07
N VAL A 198 -8.21 1.16 -10.09
CA VAL A 198 -7.37 1.06 -11.29
C VAL A 198 -8.26 0.45 -12.38
N GLN A 199 -8.45 1.18 -13.47
CA GLN A 199 -9.21 0.67 -14.61
C GLN A 199 -8.31 -0.24 -15.43
N LYS A 200 -8.26 -1.52 -15.05
CA LYS A 200 -7.52 -2.52 -15.79
C LYS A 200 -8.24 -2.82 -17.11
N THR A 201 -7.61 -2.49 -18.21
CA THR A 201 -8.03 -2.85 -19.56
C THR A 201 -7.00 -3.81 -20.17
N PRO A 202 -7.44 -4.84 -20.93
CA PRO A 202 -6.52 -5.69 -21.66
C PRO A 202 -5.62 -4.82 -22.55
N THR A 203 -4.32 -4.84 -22.31
CA THR A 203 -3.34 -4.00 -23.01
C THR A 203 -2.28 -4.89 -23.63
N VAL A 204 -2.02 -4.70 -24.92
CA VAL A 204 -0.96 -5.40 -25.66
C VAL A 204 0.40 -4.89 -25.19
N LEU A 205 1.29 -5.81 -24.81
CA LEU A 205 2.61 -5.47 -24.28
C LEU A 205 3.43 -4.62 -25.25
N ASP A 206 3.49 -5.02 -26.52
CA ASP A 206 4.30 -4.34 -27.53
C ASP A 206 3.85 -2.90 -27.77
N GLU A 207 2.54 -2.64 -27.79
CA GLU A 207 2.00 -1.27 -27.92
C GLU A 207 2.41 -0.38 -26.75
N LEU A 208 2.38 -0.93 -25.52
CA LEU A 208 2.83 -0.21 -24.33
C LEU A 208 4.31 0.14 -24.43
N LEU A 209 5.16 -0.84 -24.78
CA LEU A 209 6.61 -0.67 -24.83
C LEU A 209 7.01 0.32 -25.94
N ASP A 210 6.39 0.22 -27.10
CA ASP A 210 6.62 1.17 -28.21
C ASP A 210 6.26 2.59 -27.81
N ALA A 211 5.10 2.79 -27.17
CA ALA A 211 4.69 4.11 -26.71
C ALA A 211 5.66 4.71 -25.69
N VAL A 212 6.20 3.87 -24.76
CA VAL A 212 7.22 4.29 -23.78
C VAL A 212 8.52 4.66 -24.48
N LEU A 213 9.03 3.80 -25.36
CA LEU A 213 10.31 4.00 -26.02
C LEU A 213 10.30 5.21 -26.98
N VAL A 214 9.20 5.44 -27.69
CA VAL A 214 9.04 6.65 -28.53
C VAL A 214 9.10 7.91 -27.66
N LYS A 215 8.39 7.95 -26.53
CA LYS A 215 8.45 9.08 -25.60
C LYS A 215 9.85 9.27 -25.00
N PHE A 216 10.50 8.17 -24.60
CA PHE A 216 11.82 8.22 -24.01
C PHE A 216 12.87 8.74 -25.00
N ARG A 217 12.92 8.19 -26.22
CA ARG A 217 13.85 8.63 -27.28
C ARG A 217 13.68 10.11 -27.66
N LYS A 218 12.43 10.59 -27.68
CA LYS A 218 12.18 12.02 -27.95
C LYS A 218 12.80 12.93 -26.89
N ARG A 219 12.90 12.46 -25.65
CA ARG A 219 13.40 13.24 -24.51
C ARG A 219 14.89 13.05 -24.26
N TYR A 220 15.40 11.86 -24.52
CA TYR A 220 16.79 11.46 -24.33
C TYR A 220 17.35 10.85 -25.62
N PRO A 221 17.59 11.68 -26.68
CA PRO A 221 17.98 11.18 -27.98
C PRO A 221 19.35 10.49 -28.00
N ASP A 222 20.22 10.83 -27.05
CA ASP A 222 21.58 10.29 -26.92
C ASP A 222 21.63 8.96 -26.15
N ILE A 223 20.53 8.53 -25.53
CA ILE A 223 20.48 7.29 -24.74
C ILE A 223 19.70 6.23 -25.50
N GLN A 224 20.38 5.12 -25.81
CA GLN A 224 19.75 3.96 -26.43
C GLN A 224 19.28 2.97 -25.34
N VAL A 225 18.03 2.54 -25.43
CA VAL A 225 17.47 1.48 -24.59
C VAL A 225 17.47 0.19 -25.40
N GLU A 226 18.14 -0.83 -24.87
CA GLU A 226 18.04 -2.19 -25.41
C GLU A 226 16.75 -2.82 -24.90
N LEU A 227 15.90 -3.28 -25.83
CA LEU A 227 14.64 -3.94 -25.52
C LEU A 227 14.79 -5.45 -25.67
N GLU A 228 14.47 -6.19 -24.61
CA GLU A 228 14.39 -7.65 -24.63
C GLU A 228 12.97 -8.07 -24.27
N THR A 229 12.22 -8.65 -25.23
CA THR A 229 10.85 -9.14 -25.03
C THR A 229 10.74 -10.59 -25.47
N PRO A 230 9.80 -11.38 -24.91
CA PRO A 230 9.49 -12.69 -25.43
C PRO A 230 8.82 -12.60 -26.80
N ASP A 231 9.03 -13.59 -27.66
CA ASP A 231 8.41 -13.67 -29.00
C ASP A 231 6.89 -13.93 -28.95
N ALA A 232 6.33 -14.18 -27.77
CA ALA A 232 4.91 -14.49 -27.57
C ALA A 232 4.07 -13.22 -27.52
N PHE A 233 2.87 -13.26 -28.09
CA PHE A 233 1.87 -12.20 -27.93
C PHE A 233 1.34 -12.19 -26.50
N ILE A 234 1.54 -11.08 -25.78
CA ILE A 234 1.19 -10.96 -24.36
C ILE A 234 0.19 -9.82 -24.19
N VAL A 235 -0.92 -10.12 -23.55
CA VAL A 235 -1.91 -9.12 -23.12
C VAL A 235 -1.97 -9.10 -21.61
N ILE A 236 -1.91 -7.92 -21.04
CA ILE A 236 -1.88 -7.73 -19.57
C ILE A 236 -3.02 -6.81 -19.17
N PRO A 237 -3.90 -7.21 -18.23
CA PRO A 237 -4.93 -6.33 -17.70
C PRO A 237 -4.30 -5.25 -16.81
N MET A 238 -4.18 -4.03 -17.35
CA MET A 238 -3.55 -2.92 -16.64
C MET A 238 -4.19 -1.56 -17.02
N ASP A 239 -3.91 -0.56 -16.22
CA ASP A 239 -4.07 0.84 -16.63
C ASP A 239 -2.80 1.25 -17.38
N SER A 240 -2.90 1.29 -18.71
CA SER A 240 -1.77 1.53 -19.61
C SER A 240 -1.07 2.87 -19.34
N MET A 241 -1.82 3.93 -18.97
CA MET A 241 -1.25 5.24 -18.66
C MET A 241 -0.40 5.22 -17.39
N LEU A 242 -0.88 4.53 -16.35
CA LEU A 242 -0.14 4.42 -15.09
C LEU A 242 1.10 3.56 -15.25
N ILE A 243 1.01 2.43 -15.97
CA ILE A 243 2.18 1.57 -16.20
C ILE A 243 3.19 2.26 -17.14
N GLN A 244 2.72 2.98 -18.17
CA GLN A 244 3.59 3.83 -18.99
C GLN A 244 4.36 4.85 -18.13
N GLN A 245 3.71 5.45 -17.14
CA GLN A 245 4.35 6.37 -16.20
C GLN A 245 5.40 5.66 -15.33
N VAL A 246 5.13 4.44 -14.85
CA VAL A 246 6.11 3.64 -14.11
C VAL A 246 7.35 3.41 -14.95
N LEU A 247 7.20 2.90 -16.17
CA LEU A 247 8.32 2.60 -17.07
C LEU A 247 9.11 3.87 -17.42
N MET A 248 8.44 4.98 -17.71
CA MET A 248 9.09 6.26 -17.94
C MET A 248 9.89 6.72 -16.72
N ASN A 249 9.34 6.65 -15.51
CA ASN A 249 10.04 7.02 -14.28
C ASN A 249 11.29 6.15 -14.06
N LEU A 250 11.21 4.84 -14.32
CA LEU A 250 12.36 3.94 -14.14
C LEU A 250 13.46 4.22 -15.16
N LEU A 251 13.12 4.41 -16.44
CA LEU A 251 14.08 4.76 -17.49
C LEU A 251 14.71 6.15 -17.27
N GLU A 252 13.91 7.14 -16.85
CA GLU A 252 14.41 8.48 -16.54
C GLU A 252 15.32 8.49 -15.30
N ASN A 253 15.03 7.66 -14.29
CA ASN A 253 15.92 7.51 -13.13
C ASN A 253 17.30 7.00 -13.57
N ALA A 254 17.37 6.02 -14.46
CA ALA A 254 18.64 5.55 -15.01
C ALA A 254 19.33 6.66 -15.81
N ALA A 255 18.62 7.35 -16.70
CA ALA A 255 19.17 8.42 -17.53
C ALA A 255 19.77 9.60 -16.72
N LEU A 256 19.16 9.93 -15.56
CA LEU A 256 19.54 11.09 -14.74
C LEU A 256 20.53 10.77 -13.63
N HIS A 257 20.55 9.53 -13.13
CA HIS A 257 21.28 9.18 -11.91
C HIS A 257 22.34 8.10 -12.08
N ALA A 258 22.33 7.36 -13.19
CA ALA A 258 23.31 6.32 -13.45
C ALA A 258 24.58 6.92 -14.11
N GLU A 259 25.35 7.69 -13.33
CA GLU A 259 26.60 8.28 -13.81
C GLU A 259 27.52 7.20 -14.40
N GLY A 260 28.10 7.48 -15.57
CA GLY A 260 28.98 6.54 -16.28
C GLY A 260 28.24 5.41 -17.00
N MET A 261 26.90 5.43 -17.03
CA MET A 261 26.09 4.44 -17.74
C MET A 261 26.44 4.41 -19.24
N THR A 262 26.69 3.21 -19.76
CA THR A 262 26.89 2.93 -21.18
C THR A 262 25.83 2.01 -21.77
N LYS A 263 25.06 1.33 -20.90
CA LYS A 263 24.03 0.37 -21.27
C LYS A 263 22.79 0.54 -20.40
N LEU A 264 21.63 0.67 -21.04
CA LEU A 264 20.31 0.69 -20.41
C LEU A 264 19.43 -0.35 -21.09
N THR A 265 18.93 -1.32 -20.32
CA THR A 265 18.13 -2.43 -20.82
C THR A 265 16.75 -2.40 -20.21
N LEU A 266 15.72 -2.51 -21.04
CA LEU A 266 14.34 -2.82 -20.62
C LEU A 266 14.03 -4.25 -21.06
N LYS A 267 13.87 -5.15 -20.10
CA LYS A 267 13.58 -6.55 -20.32
C LYS A 267 12.20 -6.91 -19.79
N VAL A 268 11.43 -7.64 -20.59
CA VAL A 268 10.16 -8.21 -20.16
C VAL A 268 10.19 -9.71 -20.40
N PHE A 269 9.74 -10.48 -19.42
CA PHE A 269 9.64 -11.93 -19.52
C PHE A 269 8.48 -12.46 -18.66
N THR A 270 8.01 -13.66 -18.94
CA THR A 270 6.91 -14.28 -18.20
C THR A 270 7.42 -15.34 -17.24
N VAL A 271 6.85 -15.38 -16.03
CA VAL A 271 7.10 -16.43 -15.03
C VAL A 271 5.74 -16.92 -14.53
N GLY A 272 5.29 -18.07 -15.03
CA GLY A 272 3.92 -18.53 -14.78
C GLY A 272 2.90 -17.50 -15.26
N ASN A 273 1.95 -17.15 -14.44
CA ASN A 273 0.90 -16.15 -14.75
C ASN A 273 1.32 -14.72 -14.42
N ARG A 274 2.61 -14.36 -14.59
CA ARG A 274 3.13 -13.03 -14.30
C ARG A 274 4.03 -12.54 -15.42
N ALA A 275 3.79 -11.31 -15.87
CA ALA A 275 4.73 -10.56 -16.68
C ALA A 275 5.67 -9.80 -15.74
N VAL A 276 6.97 -10.04 -15.88
CA VAL A 276 8.03 -9.38 -15.11
C VAL A 276 8.70 -8.36 -16.00
N PHE A 277 8.72 -7.11 -15.55
CA PHE A 277 9.40 -5.99 -16.18
C PHE A 277 10.68 -5.70 -15.40
N GLU A 278 11.78 -5.57 -16.10
CA GLU A 278 13.09 -5.32 -15.53
C GLU A 278 13.76 -4.16 -16.26
N VAL A 279 14.16 -3.12 -15.52
CA VAL A 279 14.96 -2.01 -16.02
C VAL A 279 16.33 -2.10 -15.36
N THR A 280 17.37 -2.25 -16.17
CA THR A 280 18.76 -2.41 -15.70
C THR A 280 19.66 -1.39 -16.34
N ASP A 281 20.42 -0.67 -15.52
CA ASP A 281 21.54 0.17 -15.91
C ASP A 281 22.87 -0.38 -15.40
N ASN A 282 23.96 -0.02 -16.08
CA ASN A 282 25.33 -0.35 -15.64
C ASN A 282 26.09 0.89 -15.13
N GLY A 283 25.39 1.82 -14.49
CA GLY A 283 25.97 3.05 -13.96
C GLY A 283 26.62 2.90 -12.57
N CYS A 284 26.72 4.03 -11.86
CA CYS A 284 27.40 4.09 -10.55
C CYS A 284 26.74 3.28 -9.43
N GLY A 285 25.50 2.85 -9.58
CA GLY A 285 24.74 2.10 -8.57
C GLY A 285 24.35 2.91 -7.34
N ILE A 286 23.61 2.28 -6.42
CA ILE A 286 23.01 2.89 -5.23
C ILE A 286 23.49 2.15 -3.97
N PRO A 287 23.94 2.85 -2.92
CA PRO A 287 24.27 2.22 -1.63
C PRO A 287 23.06 1.54 -0.99
N ARG A 288 23.28 0.39 -0.35
CA ARG A 288 22.20 -0.45 0.24
C ARG A 288 21.29 0.30 1.22
N GLU A 289 21.85 1.20 2.01
CA GLU A 289 21.09 1.98 3.00
C GLU A 289 20.11 2.93 2.31
N ARG A 290 20.56 3.60 1.24
CA ARG A 290 19.74 4.51 0.44
C ARG A 290 18.68 3.77 -0.37
N LEU A 291 18.97 2.56 -0.84
CA LEU A 291 18.02 1.75 -1.61
C LEU A 291 16.75 1.40 -0.79
N LYS A 292 16.91 1.09 0.50
CA LYS A 292 15.79 0.78 1.40
C LYS A 292 14.85 1.97 1.62
N THR A 293 15.41 3.18 1.74
CA THR A 293 14.64 4.41 1.97
C THR A 293 13.92 4.88 0.70
N LEU A 294 14.50 4.65 -0.48
CA LEU A 294 13.91 5.02 -1.77
C LEU A 294 12.61 4.27 -2.09
N LEU A 295 12.51 2.98 -1.72
CA LEU A 295 11.32 2.17 -1.94
C LEU A 295 10.23 2.39 -0.88
N SER A 296 10.62 2.75 0.35
CA SER A 296 9.67 2.96 1.46
C SER A 296 8.98 4.34 1.43
N GLY A 297 9.40 5.24 0.55
CA GLY A 297 8.86 6.61 0.47
C GLY A 297 9.20 7.49 1.68
N THR A 298 9.96 6.97 2.64
CA THR A 298 10.50 7.74 3.75
C THR A 298 11.81 8.37 3.29
N GLY A 299 11.74 9.39 2.41
CA GLY A 299 12.90 10.16 1.99
C GLY A 299 13.66 10.66 3.22
N SER A 300 14.88 10.21 3.41
CA SER A 300 15.73 10.71 4.48
C SER A 300 16.02 12.17 4.20
N THR A 301 15.45 13.04 5.01
CA THR A 301 15.95 14.41 5.22
C THR A 301 17.23 14.29 6.03
N ASP A 302 18.27 13.69 5.45
CA ASP A 302 19.59 13.67 6.07
C ASP A 302 20.21 15.05 5.83
N PRO A 303 20.41 15.89 6.88
CA PRO A 303 20.97 17.23 6.73
C PRO A 303 22.43 17.22 6.23
N ASP A 304 23.14 16.07 6.31
CA ASP A 304 24.56 15.93 5.97
C ASP A 304 24.83 15.59 4.49
N VAL A 305 23.79 15.45 3.66
CA VAL A 305 23.97 15.22 2.22
C VAL A 305 24.23 16.57 1.54
N PRO A 306 25.35 16.73 0.79
CA PRO A 306 25.70 17.96 0.10
C PRO A 306 24.56 18.47 -0.79
N ALA A 307 24.33 19.79 -0.80
CA ALA A 307 23.25 20.45 -1.55
C ALA A 307 23.27 20.14 -3.07
N ASP A 308 24.41 19.83 -3.64
CA ASP A 308 24.56 19.44 -5.06
C ASP A 308 23.98 18.06 -5.38
N SER A 309 23.99 17.13 -4.41
CA SER A 309 23.36 15.81 -4.57
C SER A 309 21.83 15.87 -4.44
N ARG A 310 21.28 16.97 -3.91
CA ARG A 310 19.84 17.20 -3.77
C ARG A 310 19.18 17.73 -5.05
N LYS A 311 19.95 18.21 -6.00
CA LYS A 311 19.45 18.82 -7.23
C LYS A 311 18.70 17.86 -8.18
N HIS A 312 18.74 16.55 -7.97
CA HIS A 312 18.28 15.59 -9.00
C HIS A 312 17.31 14.50 -8.53
N GLY A 313 16.61 14.62 -7.39
CA GLY A 313 15.51 13.69 -7.16
C GLY A 313 15.18 13.36 -5.71
N MET A 314 13.96 13.64 -5.31
CA MET A 314 13.36 13.39 -4.00
C MET A 314 13.06 11.92 -3.68
N GLY A 315 13.43 10.95 -4.50
CA GLY A 315 12.95 9.57 -4.29
C GLY A 315 11.43 9.38 -4.46
N LEU A 316 10.69 10.43 -4.83
CA LEU A 316 9.24 10.32 -5.07
C LEU A 316 8.91 9.47 -6.28
N GLY A 317 9.76 9.43 -7.31
CA GLY A 317 9.53 8.62 -8.51
C GLY A 317 9.36 7.14 -8.19
N LEU A 318 10.26 6.57 -7.37
CA LEU A 318 10.18 5.15 -7.00
C LEU A 318 9.05 4.84 -6.03
N SER A 319 8.72 5.73 -5.12
CA SER A 319 7.56 5.55 -4.23
C SER A 319 6.23 5.62 -4.99
N VAL A 320 6.13 6.49 -6.01
CA VAL A 320 5.01 6.53 -6.96
C VAL A 320 4.91 5.23 -7.73
N CYS A 321 6.02 4.73 -8.28
CA CYS A 321 6.06 3.44 -8.96
C CYS A 321 5.57 2.31 -8.05
N ALA A 322 6.06 2.26 -6.80
CA ALA A 322 5.63 1.26 -5.83
C ALA A 322 4.12 1.33 -5.53
N ALA A 323 3.56 2.53 -5.40
CA ALA A 323 2.14 2.74 -5.17
C ALA A 323 1.29 2.29 -6.38
N ILE A 324 1.70 2.64 -7.60
CA ILE A 324 1.02 2.23 -8.85
C ILE A 324 1.04 0.70 -8.99
N ILE A 325 2.20 0.07 -8.83
CA ILE A 325 2.35 -1.38 -8.97
C ILE A 325 1.54 -2.12 -7.91
N LYS A 326 1.56 -1.65 -6.67
CA LYS A 326 0.74 -2.20 -5.58
C LYS A 326 -0.76 -2.08 -5.87
N ALA A 327 -1.21 -0.96 -6.44
CA ALA A 327 -2.62 -0.77 -6.84
C ALA A 327 -3.04 -1.73 -7.96
N HIS A 328 -2.09 -2.18 -8.79
CA HIS A 328 -2.30 -3.22 -9.81
C HIS A 328 -2.25 -4.66 -9.25
N GLY A 329 -1.91 -4.85 -7.95
CA GLY A 329 -1.74 -6.17 -7.33
C GLY A 329 -0.35 -6.75 -7.51
N GLY A 330 0.62 -5.99 -8.05
CA GLY A 330 2.00 -6.37 -8.25
C GLY A 330 2.92 -6.00 -7.07
N GLU A 331 4.20 -6.30 -7.24
CA GLU A 331 5.28 -5.94 -6.31
C GLU A 331 6.47 -5.39 -7.10
N ILE A 332 7.16 -4.40 -6.55
CA ILE A 332 8.38 -3.83 -7.12
C ILE A 332 9.58 -4.09 -6.20
N LYS A 333 10.72 -4.46 -6.79
CA LYS A 333 11.99 -4.73 -6.10
C LYS A 333 13.11 -3.99 -6.80
N ALA A 334 14.11 -3.58 -6.03
CA ALA A 334 15.31 -2.97 -6.55
C ALA A 334 16.55 -3.67 -5.99
N GLU A 335 17.50 -3.96 -6.86
CA GLU A 335 18.81 -4.52 -6.55
C GLU A 335 19.88 -3.58 -7.12
N SER A 336 20.85 -3.19 -6.30
CA SER A 336 21.93 -2.31 -6.74
C SER A 336 23.19 -2.55 -5.94
N ARG A 337 24.33 -2.37 -6.60
CA ARG A 337 25.66 -2.35 -5.98
C ARG A 337 26.42 -1.16 -6.54
N VAL A 338 27.13 -0.48 -5.66
CA VAL A 338 27.99 0.65 -6.07
C VAL A 338 29.06 0.16 -7.03
N GLY A 339 29.09 0.74 -8.23
CA GLY A 339 29.99 0.39 -9.32
C GLY A 339 29.48 -0.66 -10.31
N ASP A 340 28.37 -1.37 -9.98
CA ASP A 340 27.80 -2.44 -10.85
C ASP A 340 26.50 -2.04 -11.52
N GLY A 341 25.91 -0.87 -11.12
CA GLY A 341 24.62 -0.40 -11.65
C GLY A 341 23.43 -0.75 -10.78
N THR A 342 22.22 -0.57 -11.37
CA THR A 342 20.95 -0.79 -10.67
C THR A 342 20.00 -1.60 -11.55
N THR A 343 19.29 -2.54 -10.92
CA THR A 343 18.22 -3.31 -11.52
C THR A 343 16.94 -3.11 -10.72
N ILE A 344 15.88 -2.65 -11.39
CA ILE A 344 14.54 -2.51 -10.79
C ILE A 344 13.61 -3.45 -11.51
N ARG A 345 12.93 -4.32 -10.76
CA ARG A 345 11.96 -5.30 -11.26
C ARG A 345 10.59 -5.05 -10.67
N PHE A 346 9.56 -5.18 -11.48
CA PHE A 346 8.18 -5.32 -11.00
C PHE A 346 7.44 -6.36 -11.82
N TRP A 347 6.33 -6.86 -11.28
CA TRP A 347 5.50 -7.82 -11.98
C TRP A 347 4.02 -7.45 -11.93
N LEU A 348 3.30 -7.86 -12.96
CA LEU A 348 1.84 -7.77 -13.09
C LEU A 348 1.29 -9.15 -13.42
N GLU A 349 0.04 -9.43 -13.00
CA GLU A 349 -0.65 -10.64 -13.40
C GLU A 349 -1.06 -10.56 -14.86
N THR A 350 -0.82 -11.66 -15.61
CA THR A 350 -1.26 -11.82 -17.01
C THR A 350 -2.51 -12.68 -17.05
N GLU A 351 -3.41 -12.43 -17.98
CA GLU A 351 -4.44 -13.39 -18.35
C GLU A 351 -3.88 -14.27 -19.47
N GLU A 352 -3.94 -15.60 -19.30
CA GLU A 352 -3.73 -16.52 -20.42
C GLU A 352 -4.89 -16.30 -21.39
N ILE A 353 -4.62 -15.69 -22.54
CA ILE A 353 -5.54 -15.76 -23.66
C ILE A 353 -5.22 -17.08 -24.35
N GLU A 354 -6.00 -18.11 -24.08
CA GLU A 354 -6.11 -19.25 -25.00
C GLU A 354 -6.52 -18.64 -26.35
N MET A 355 -5.60 -18.63 -27.32
CA MET A 355 -5.97 -18.38 -28.72
C MET A 355 -6.83 -19.57 -29.10
N GLU A 356 -8.16 -19.40 -29.12
CA GLU A 356 -9.05 -20.30 -29.85
C GLU A 356 -8.52 -20.34 -31.29
N ASP A 357 -8.00 -21.51 -31.65
CA ASP A 357 -7.60 -21.81 -33.01
C ASP A 357 -8.80 -21.54 -33.94
N ALA A 358 -8.71 -20.43 -34.65
CA ALA A 358 -9.62 -20.13 -35.77
C ALA A 358 -9.20 -21.02 -36.97
N GLU A 359 -9.26 -22.32 -36.81
CA GLU A 359 -9.31 -23.32 -37.88
C GLU A 359 -10.68 -23.95 -37.81
N ASP A 360 -11.60 -23.48 -38.67
CA ASP A 360 -12.56 -24.26 -39.43
C ASP A 360 -13.74 -23.36 -39.87
N GLU A 361 -13.51 -22.60 -40.94
CA GLU A 361 -14.54 -22.32 -41.93
C GLU A 361 -13.89 -22.25 -43.33
N GLN A 362 -13.82 -23.42 -43.94
CA GLN A 362 -13.77 -23.54 -45.41
C GLN A 362 -15.06 -24.13 -45.94
#